data_bd625ae5b1adb59acba0371721472419
#
_entry.id   bd625ae5b1adb59acba0371721472419
#
_cell.length_a   1.000
_cell.length_b   1.000
_cell.length_c   1.000
_cell.angle_alpha   90.00
_cell.angle_beta   90.00
_cell.angle_gamma   90.00
#
_symmetry.space_group_name_H-M   'P 1'
#
loop_
_entity.id
_entity.type
_entity.pdbx_description
1 polymer ?
#
loop_
_entity_poly.entity_id
_entity_poly.type
_entity_poly.pdbx_seq_one_letter_code
_entity_poly.pdbx_strand_id
1 'polypeptide(L)'
;MAKYKAVPRREDGAVIANAEGVTFGKMIKKLRERCNLSLRGACGEIGISPAYLSDLENDRRYPPVGEVLKKILSAYRVDENTEYEVMELIGLGRKELAPDMAEFLRKNQFARLVVRKLMQVDNLDSLVVDNEDESLAIISAVDGLISKGVAIRKFDADVED
;
A
#
# COMPACT_ATOMS: atom_id res chain seq x y z
N MET A 1 -9.39 9.67 -12.15
CA MET A 1 -8.33 8.69 -12.48
C MET A 1 -7.02 9.20 -11.90
N ALA A 2 -6.49 8.53 -10.90
CA ALA A 2 -5.22 8.90 -10.29
C ALA A 2 -4.09 8.48 -11.24
N LYS A 3 -3.28 9.45 -11.67
CA LYS A 3 -2.08 9.17 -12.48
C LYS A 3 -1.04 8.53 -11.57
N TYR A 4 -0.69 7.27 -11.80
CA TYR A 4 0.49 6.66 -11.21
C TYR A 4 1.74 7.40 -11.73
N LYS A 5 2.33 8.24 -10.89
CA LYS A 5 3.64 8.83 -11.17
C LYS A 5 4.71 7.98 -10.49
N ALA A 6 5.78 7.68 -11.21
CA ALA A 6 6.95 6.98 -10.69
C ALA A 6 7.46 7.62 -9.39
N VAL A 7 7.72 6.78 -8.38
CA VAL A 7 8.16 7.22 -7.06
C VAL A 7 9.60 7.73 -7.15
N PRO A 8 9.90 8.98 -6.77
CA PRO A 8 11.27 9.49 -6.79
C PRO A 8 12.13 8.77 -5.74
N ARG A 9 13.25 8.19 -6.17
CA ARG A 9 14.28 7.63 -5.29
C ARG A 9 15.12 8.76 -4.69
N ARG A 10 15.26 8.82 -3.38
CA ARG A 10 16.20 9.73 -2.71
C ARG A 10 17.41 8.98 -2.16
N GLU A 11 18.60 9.50 -2.43
CA GLU A 11 19.89 8.94 -1.97
C GLU A 11 20.26 9.37 -0.54
N ASP A 12 19.54 10.35 0.05
CA ASP A 12 19.91 11.06 1.28
C ASP A 12 19.26 10.53 2.58
N GLY A 13 18.59 9.38 2.54
CA GLY A 13 17.95 8.78 3.73
C GLY A 13 16.69 9.51 4.23
N ALA A 14 16.19 10.51 3.52
CA ALA A 14 14.95 11.17 3.83
C ALA A 14 13.76 10.20 3.73
N VAL A 15 12.73 10.44 4.54
CA VAL A 15 11.48 9.67 4.50
C VAL A 15 10.93 9.69 3.09
N ILE A 16 10.76 8.52 2.49
CA ILE A 16 10.26 8.42 1.14
C ILE A 16 8.77 8.74 1.19
N ALA A 17 8.40 9.77 0.45
CA ALA A 17 7.04 10.22 0.25
C ALA A 17 6.54 9.74 -1.13
N ASN A 18 5.22 9.68 -1.32
CA ASN A 18 4.64 9.48 -2.65
C ASN A 18 5.01 10.66 -3.58
N ALA A 19 4.59 10.58 -4.85
CA ALA A 19 4.88 11.61 -5.85
C ALA A 19 4.42 13.03 -5.45
N GLU A 20 3.47 13.13 -4.52
CA GLU A 20 2.92 14.39 -4.01
C GLU A 20 3.66 14.90 -2.75
N GLY A 21 4.68 14.20 -2.29
CA GLY A 21 5.42 14.54 -1.06
C GLY A 21 4.67 14.21 0.24
N VAL A 22 3.67 13.31 0.18
CA VAL A 22 2.94 12.83 1.34
C VAL A 22 3.68 11.65 1.96
N THR A 23 3.88 11.71 3.28
CA THR A 23 4.46 10.62 4.08
C THR A 23 3.37 9.90 4.86
N PHE A 24 3.70 8.70 5.40
CA PHE A 24 2.79 7.99 6.29
C PHE A 24 2.33 8.84 7.47
N GLY A 25 3.26 9.53 8.14
CA GLY A 25 2.93 10.38 9.29
C GLY A 25 1.99 11.52 8.94
N LYS A 26 2.23 12.22 7.82
CA LYS A 26 1.34 13.27 7.32
C LYS A 26 -0.05 12.72 6.98
N MET A 27 -0.12 11.53 6.38
CA MET A 27 -1.38 10.89 6.03
C MET A 27 -2.20 10.57 7.28
N ILE A 28 -1.63 9.85 8.26
CA ILE A 28 -2.38 9.48 9.48
C ILE A 28 -2.80 10.68 10.30
N LYS A 29 -1.97 11.75 10.33
CA LYS A 29 -2.34 13.01 10.97
C LYS A 29 -3.56 13.63 10.29
N LYS A 30 -3.58 13.73 8.97
CA LYS A 30 -4.71 14.23 8.17
C LYS A 30 -5.98 13.39 8.42
N LEU A 31 -5.85 12.07 8.48
CA LEU A 31 -6.97 11.16 8.77
C LEU A 31 -7.54 11.37 10.16
N ARG A 32 -6.68 11.52 11.18
CA ARG A 32 -7.10 11.84 12.54
C ARG A 32 -7.86 13.16 12.61
N GLU A 33 -7.34 14.20 11.97
CA GLU A 33 -7.95 15.53 11.94
C GLU A 33 -9.30 15.52 11.21
N ARG A 34 -9.43 14.74 10.13
CA ARG A 34 -10.71 14.50 9.43
C ARG A 34 -11.77 13.89 10.36
N CYS A 35 -11.35 13.04 11.30
CA CYS A 35 -12.23 12.47 12.31
C CYS A 35 -12.50 13.40 13.50
N ASN A 36 -11.99 14.63 13.49
CA ASN A 36 -12.07 15.59 14.60
C ASN A 36 -11.50 15.05 15.92
N LEU A 37 -10.54 14.13 15.86
CA LEU A 37 -9.89 13.57 17.05
C LEU A 37 -8.67 14.41 17.45
N SER A 38 -8.61 14.78 18.73
CA SER A 38 -7.38 15.26 19.33
C SER A 38 -6.34 14.15 19.40
N LEU A 39 -5.04 14.46 19.51
CA LEU A 39 -3.99 13.47 19.67
C LEU A 39 -4.29 12.49 20.82
N ARG A 40 -4.69 13.05 21.99
CA ARG A 40 -5.04 12.23 23.17
C ARG A 40 -6.31 11.40 22.95
N GLY A 41 -7.31 11.95 22.27
CA GLY A 41 -8.54 11.22 21.93
C GLY A 41 -8.25 10.00 21.06
N ALA A 42 -7.48 10.20 19.98
CA ALA A 42 -7.06 9.11 19.11
C ALA A 42 -6.24 8.04 19.87
N CYS A 43 -5.33 8.46 20.77
CA CYS A 43 -4.57 7.51 21.58
C CYS A 43 -5.47 6.64 22.46
N GLY A 44 -6.54 7.20 23.01
CA GLY A 44 -7.52 6.45 23.79
C GLY A 44 -8.25 5.38 22.97
N GLU A 45 -8.63 5.72 21.73
CA GLU A 45 -9.31 4.78 20.81
C GLU A 45 -8.38 3.68 20.31
N ILE A 46 -7.13 4.04 19.95
CA ILE A 46 -6.16 3.10 19.38
C ILE A 46 -5.50 2.24 20.47
N GLY A 47 -5.40 2.75 21.69
CA GLY A 47 -4.71 2.09 22.80
C GLY A 47 -3.18 2.23 22.72
N ILE A 48 -2.67 3.41 22.27
CA ILE A 48 -1.24 3.73 22.20
C ILE A 48 -0.91 5.00 22.99
N SER A 49 0.38 5.20 23.29
CA SER A 49 0.79 6.41 24.02
C SER A 49 0.78 7.65 23.13
N PRO A 50 0.51 8.86 23.68
CA PRO A 50 0.57 10.10 22.93
C PRO A 50 1.95 10.37 22.34
N ALA A 51 3.02 10.00 23.02
CA ALA A 51 4.39 10.15 22.50
C ALA A 51 4.59 9.29 21.25
N TYR A 52 4.11 8.03 21.28
CA TYR A 52 4.23 7.13 20.14
C TYR A 52 3.45 7.63 18.92
N LEU A 53 2.18 8.06 19.11
CA LEU A 53 1.39 8.62 18.00
C LEU A 53 2.00 9.90 17.46
N SER A 54 2.49 10.80 18.34
CA SER A 54 3.19 12.01 17.92
C SER A 54 4.44 11.72 17.09
N ASP A 55 5.21 10.70 17.49
CA ASP A 55 6.40 10.27 16.74
C ASP A 55 6.03 9.70 15.37
N LEU A 56 4.92 8.95 15.26
CA LEU A 56 4.42 8.46 13.98
C LEU A 56 3.97 9.60 13.06
N GLU A 57 3.17 10.55 13.57
CA GLU A 57 2.66 11.68 12.79
C GLU A 57 3.76 12.65 12.31
N ASN A 58 4.92 12.63 12.96
CA ASN A 58 6.09 13.43 12.59
C ASN A 58 7.19 12.62 11.89
N ASP A 59 6.88 11.41 11.44
CA ASP A 59 7.81 10.51 10.73
C ASP A 59 9.12 10.24 11.50
N ARG A 60 9.07 10.28 12.85
CA ARG A 60 10.21 9.95 13.72
C ARG A 60 10.34 8.46 13.99
N ARG A 61 9.31 7.70 13.63
CA ARG A 61 9.25 6.24 13.74
C ARG A 61 8.80 5.63 12.43
N TYR A 62 9.26 4.40 12.19
CA TYR A 62 8.75 3.60 11.09
C TYR A 62 7.25 3.38 11.22
N PRO A 63 6.50 3.37 10.09
CA PRO A 63 5.11 3.00 10.07
C PRO A 63 4.87 1.67 10.76
N PRO A 64 3.84 1.54 11.61
CA PRO A 64 3.49 0.27 12.25
C PRO A 64 2.86 -0.69 11.24
N VAL A 65 2.90 -1.97 11.57
CA VAL A 65 2.20 -3.04 10.86
C VAL A 65 1.37 -3.87 11.85
N GLY A 66 0.57 -4.81 11.34
CA GLY A 66 -0.20 -5.72 12.17
C GLY A 66 -1.28 -5.01 13.00
N GLU A 67 -1.42 -5.38 14.27
CA GLU A 67 -2.53 -4.95 15.14
C GLU A 67 -2.59 -3.43 15.37
N VAL A 68 -1.46 -2.78 15.51
CA VAL A 68 -1.42 -1.32 15.72
C VAL A 68 -1.95 -0.59 14.48
N LEU A 69 -1.53 -1.01 13.29
CA LEU A 69 -2.03 -0.46 12.04
C LEU A 69 -3.55 -0.65 11.92
N LYS A 70 -4.05 -1.87 12.14
CA LYS A 70 -5.49 -2.16 12.08
C LYS A 70 -6.30 -1.26 13.00
N LYS A 71 -5.82 -1.03 14.23
CA LYS A 71 -6.47 -0.13 15.18
C LYS A 71 -6.47 1.32 14.71
N ILE A 72 -5.39 1.80 14.10
CA ILE A 72 -5.31 3.15 13.51
C ILE A 72 -6.35 3.29 12.39
N LEU A 73 -6.36 2.35 11.42
CA LEU A 73 -7.29 2.38 10.29
C LEU A 73 -8.74 2.35 10.76
N SER A 74 -9.05 1.51 11.74
CA SER A 74 -10.38 1.40 12.34
C SER A 74 -10.80 2.68 13.07
N ALA A 75 -9.95 3.23 13.94
CA ALA A 75 -10.22 4.45 14.69
C ALA A 75 -10.45 5.67 13.75
N TYR A 76 -9.75 5.72 12.63
CA TYR A 76 -9.86 6.79 11.64
C TYR A 76 -10.91 6.51 10.56
N ARG A 77 -11.63 5.38 10.64
CA ARG A 77 -12.70 4.98 9.71
C ARG A 77 -12.25 5.09 8.26
N VAL A 78 -11.10 4.50 7.99
CA VAL A 78 -10.46 4.56 6.68
C VAL A 78 -11.25 3.70 5.69
N ASP A 79 -11.57 4.25 4.52
CA ASP A 79 -12.18 3.52 3.41
C ASP A 79 -11.11 2.71 2.65
N GLU A 80 -11.55 1.76 1.83
CA GLU A 80 -10.68 0.82 1.11
C GLU A 80 -9.65 1.53 0.22
N ASN A 81 -10.04 2.58 -0.50
CA ASN A 81 -9.10 3.29 -1.37
C ASN A 81 -8.02 4.01 -0.57
N THR A 82 -8.42 4.67 0.53
CA THR A 82 -7.48 5.32 1.44
C THR A 82 -6.59 4.30 2.16
N GLU A 83 -7.10 3.10 2.44
CA GLU A 83 -6.31 2.01 3.03
C GLU A 83 -5.18 1.57 2.08
N TYR A 84 -5.44 1.43 0.78
CA TYR A 84 -4.39 1.16 -0.22
C TYR A 84 -3.32 2.25 -0.24
N GLU A 85 -3.71 3.52 -0.20
CA GLU A 85 -2.74 4.62 -0.14
C GLU A 85 -1.87 4.54 1.13
N VAL A 86 -2.47 4.22 2.27
CA VAL A 86 -1.74 4.04 3.54
C VAL A 86 -0.78 2.85 3.45
N MET A 87 -1.19 1.71 2.85
CA MET A 87 -0.32 0.55 2.67
C MET A 87 0.89 0.86 1.79
N GLU A 88 0.70 1.60 0.69
CA GLU A 88 1.80 2.07 -0.14
C GLU A 88 2.77 2.96 0.64
N LEU A 89 2.25 3.91 1.42
CA LEU A 89 3.09 4.79 2.25
C LEU A 89 3.87 4.02 3.33
N ILE A 90 3.31 2.92 3.85
CA ILE A 90 4.02 2.03 4.78
C ILE A 90 5.18 1.34 4.06
N GLY A 91 4.92 0.76 2.89
CA GLY A 91 5.97 0.13 2.08
C GLY A 91 7.11 1.09 1.78
N LEU A 92 6.77 2.30 1.32
CA LEU A 92 7.73 3.37 1.03
C LEU A 92 8.53 3.77 2.27
N GLY A 93 7.85 4.04 3.39
CA GLY A 93 8.49 4.48 4.64
C GLY A 93 9.38 3.41 5.28
N ARG A 94 9.11 2.13 5.03
CA ARG A 94 9.91 1.00 5.52
C ARG A 94 10.95 0.52 4.51
N LYS A 95 10.91 0.99 3.27
CA LYS A 95 11.69 0.48 2.12
C LYS A 95 11.45 -1.02 1.89
N GLU A 96 10.20 -1.42 2.04
CA GLU A 96 9.71 -2.79 1.88
C GLU A 96 8.53 -2.81 0.92
N LEU A 97 8.09 -3.97 0.51
CA LEU A 97 6.85 -4.12 -0.22
C LEU A 97 5.66 -3.73 0.69
N ALA A 98 4.63 -3.10 0.13
CA ALA A 98 3.42 -2.79 0.87
C ALA A 98 2.89 -4.06 1.59
N PRO A 99 2.44 -3.96 2.87
CA PRO A 99 2.14 -5.14 3.68
C PRO A 99 1.08 -6.06 3.10
N ASP A 100 0.05 -5.51 2.45
CA ASP A 100 -1.01 -6.25 1.75
C ASP A 100 -0.47 -7.02 0.55
N MET A 101 0.38 -6.39 -0.27
CA MET A 101 1.06 -7.04 -1.40
C MET A 101 2.03 -8.12 -0.93
N ALA A 102 2.79 -7.86 0.12
CA ALA A 102 3.70 -8.84 0.69
C ALA A 102 2.95 -10.08 1.18
N GLU A 103 1.82 -9.89 1.87
CA GLU A 103 0.98 -10.97 2.35
C GLU A 103 0.31 -11.75 1.19
N PHE A 104 -0.21 -11.04 0.19
CA PHE A 104 -0.79 -11.64 -1.00
C PHE A 104 0.22 -12.51 -1.74
N LEU A 105 1.41 -11.99 -2.03
CA LEU A 105 2.47 -12.74 -2.70
C LEU A 105 2.94 -13.95 -1.88
N ARG A 106 2.97 -13.84 -0.54
CA ARG A 106 3.34 -14.96 0.32
C ARG A 106 2.36 -16.12 0.22
N LYS A 107 1.06 -15.82 0.14
CA LYS A 107 -0.02 -16.81 0.08
C LYS A 107 -0.24 -17.38 -1.34
N ASN A 108 0.14 -16.67 -2.39
CA ASN A 108 -0.20 -17.01 -3.77
C ASN A 108 1.02 -17.37 -4.61
N GLN A 109 1.19 -18.65 -4.90
CA GLN A 109 2.30 -19.12 -5.73
C GLN A 109 2.21 -18.58 -7.17
N PHE A 110 1.02 -18.55 -7.74
CA PHE A 110 0.80 -18.05 -9.09
C PHE A 110 1.17 -16.56 -9.21
N ALA A 111 0.76 -15.74 -8.23
CA ALA A 111 1.13 -14.33 -8.20
C ALA A 111 2.66 -14.12 -8.17
N ARG A 112 3.38 -14.94 -7.38
CA ARG A 112 4.86 -14.93 -7.39
C ARG A 112 5.45 -15.30 -8.74
N LEU A 113 4.85 -16.24 -9.45
CA LEU A 113 5.30 -16.62 -10.79
C LEU A 113 5.11 -15.48 -11.78
N VAL A 114 3.93 -14.82 -11.77
CA VAL A 114 3.63 -13.65 -12.61
C VAL A 114 4.63 -12.53 -12.35
N VAL A 115 4.85 -12.17 -11.07
CA VAL A 115 5.82 -11.12 -10.71
C VAL A 115 7.22 -11.48 -11.20
N ARG A 116 7.68 -12.73 -11.04
CA ARG A 116 8.99 -13.16 -11.58
C ARG A 116 9.08 -13.04 -13.10
N LYS A 117 7.98 -13.25 -13.82
CA LYS A 117 7.95 -13.04 -15.28
C LYS A 117 8.02 -11.55 -15.63
N LEU A 118 7.30 -10.70 -14.90
CA LEU A 118 7.38 -9.25 -15.08
C LEU A 118 8.78 -8.70 -14.79
N MET A 119 9.50 -9.25 -13.81
CA MET A 119 10.89 -8.88 -13.50
C MET A 119 11.88 -9.18 -14.63
N GLN A 120 11.51 -9.97 -15.63
CA GLN A 120 12.32 -10.25 -16.83
C GLN A 120 12.11 -9.23 -17.95
N VAL A 121 11.15 -8.33 -17.79
CA VAL A 121 10.85 -7.27 -18.77
C VAL A 121 11.75 -6.08 -18.46
N ASP A 122 12.63 -5.74 -19.40
CA ASP A 122 13.46 -4.55 -19.29
C ASP A 122 12.57 -3.30 -19.43
N ASN A 123 12.83 -2.29 -18.60
CA ASN A 123 12.09 -1.01 -18.61
C ASN A 123 10.57 -1.11 -18.36
N LEU A 124 10.14 -1.98 -17.45
CA LEU A 124 8.72 -2.09 -17.06
C LEU A 124 8.12 -0.73 -16.68
N ASP A 125 8.92 0.14 -16.05
CA ASP A 125 8.50 1.51 -15.67
C ASP A 125 8.20 2.38 -16.91
N SER A 126 8.90 2.18 -18.02
CA SER A 126 8.65 2.94 -19.25
C SER A 126 7.37 2.47 -19.98
N LEU A 127 7.04 1.19 -19.88
CA LEU A 127 5.77 0.67 -20.41
C LEU A 127 4.54 1.30 -19.75
N VAL A 128 4.67 1.65 -18.46
CA VAL A 128 3.56 2.26 -17.67
C VAL A 128 3.48 3.77 -17.91
N VAL A 129 4.58 4.44 -18.22
CA VAL A 129 4.66 5.91 -18.32
C VAL A 129 4.48 6.41 -19.76
N ASP A 130 4.98 5.69 -20.75
CA ASP A 130 5.05 6.18 -22.14
C ASP A 130 3.84 5.78 -23.00
N ASN A 131 3.02 4.83 -22.55
CA ASN A 131 1.87 4.37 -23.31
C ASN A 131 0.65 4.15 -22.41
N GLU A 132 -0.16 5.22 -22.26
CA GLU A 132 -1.43 5.16 -21.49
C GLU A 132 -2.38 4.07 -22.02
N ASP A 133 -2.38 3.82 -23.34
CA ASP A 133 -3.26 2.83 -23.96
C ASP A 133 -2.84 1.38 -23.62
N GLU A 134 -1.55 1.08 -23.61
CA GLU A 134 -1.03 -0.24 -23.23
C GLU A 134 -1.20 -0.51 -21.73
N SER A 135 -0.99 0.49 -20.89
CA SER A 135 -1.23 0.40 -19.45
C SER A 135 -2.71 0.12 -19.15
N LEU A 136 -3.63 0.81 -19.85
CA LEU A 136 -5.07 0.59 -19.75
C LEU A 136 -5.46 -0.80 -20.25
N ALA A 137 -4.82 -1.31 -21.30
CA ALA A 137 -5.07 -2.65 -21.82
C ALA A 137 -4.65 -3.73 -20.81
N ILE A 138 -3.51 -3.57 -20.13
CA ILE A 138 -3.04 -4.48 -19.09
C ILE A 138 -3.99 -4.43 -17.89
N ILE A 139 -4.38 -3.24 -17.40
CA ILE A 139 -5.33 -3.08 -16.30
C ILE A 139 -6.68 -3.70 -16.66
N SER A 140 -7.19 -3.46 -17.88
CA SER A 140 -8.45 -4.04 -18.34
C SER A 140 -8.38 -5.56 -18.47
N ALA A 141 -7.24 -6.12 -18.86
CA ALA A 141 -7.03 -7.57 -18.89
C ALA A 141 -7.05 -8.16 -17.48
N VAL A 142 -6.41 -7.49 -16.51
CA VAL A 142 -6.44 -7.88 -15.08
C VAL A 142 -7.84 -7.78 -14.52
N ASP A 143 -8.59 -6.71 -14.79
CA ASP A 143 -9.98 -6.54 -14.38
C ASP A 143 -10.89 -7.62 -14.99
N GLY A 144 -10.62 -7.98 -16.25
CA GLY A 144 -11.29 -9.11 -16.93
C GLY A 144 -11.00 -10.46 -16.26
N LEU A 145 -9.82 -10.67 -15.68
CA LEU A 145 -9.48 -11.86 -14.92
C LEU A 145 -10.15 -11.85 -13.53
N ILE A 146 -10.20 -10.69 -12.88
CA ILE A 146 -10.86 -10.50 -11.57
C ILE A 146 -12.37 -10.75 -11.69
N SER A 147 -13.01 -10.19 -12.72
CA SER A 147 -14.45 -10.38 -12.99
C SER A 147 -14.82 -11.84 -13.34
N LYS A 148 -13.86 -12.58 -13.90
CA LYS A 148 -13.96 -14.03 -14.15
C LYS A 148 -13.56 -14.89 -12.94
N GLY A 149 -13.45 -14.34 -11.76
CA GLY A 149 -12.87 -14.85 -10.52
C GLY A 149 -13.22 -16.27 -10.07
N VAL A 150 -14.06 -16.98 -10.81
CA VAL A 150 -14.32 -18.42 -10.64
C VAL A 150 -13.18 -19.28 -11.22
N ALA A 151 -12.45 -18.78 -12.24
CA ALA A 151 -11.39 -19.55 -12.89
C ALA A 151 -10.08 -19.58 -12.08
N ILE A 152 -9.81 -18.54 -11.28
CA ILE A 152 -8.56 -18.47 -10.48
C ILE A 152 -8.64 -19.37 -9.25
N ARG A 153 -9.83 -19.55 -8.65
CA ARG A 153 -10.02 -20.45 -7.49
C ARG A 153 -9.95 -21.93 -7.82
N LYS A 154 -10.16 -22.33 -9.08
CA LYS A 154 -10.05 -23.75 -9.50
C LYS A 154 -8.62 -24.24 -9.67
N PHE A 155 -7.66 -23.32 -9.82
CA PHE A 155 -6.25 -23.69 -10.01
C PHE A 155 -5.56 -24.06 -8.69
N ASP A 156 -6.07 -23.58 -7.54
CA ASP A 156 -5.54 -23.91 -6.21
C ASP A 156 -6.07 -25.26 -5.66
N ALA A 157 -7.07 -25.85 -6.31
CA ALA A 157 -7.72 -27.09 -5.84
C ALA A 157 -7.09 -28.38 -6.41
N ASP A 158 -6.29 -28.27 -7.48
CA ASP A 158 -5.74 -29.44 -8.18
C ASP A 158 -4.22 -29.67 -7.92
N VAL A 159 -3.64 -29.05 -6.89
CA VAL A 159 -2.22 -29.22 -6.50
C VAL A 159 -2.08 -29.87 -5.11
N GLU A 160 -3.08 -30.59 -4.65
CA GLU A 160 -2.93 -31.56 -3.58
C GLU A 160 -3.01 -32.97 -4.18
N ASP A 161 -1.82 -33.50 -4.60
CA ASP A 161 -1.45 -34.93 -4.50
C ASP A 161 0.07 -35.06 -4.70
#